data_b349c5e5e66fc82b952f4800134b64f2
#
_entry.id   b349c5e5e66fc82b952f4800134b64f2
#
_cell.length_a   1.000
_cell.length_b   1.000
_cell.length_c   1.000
_cell.angle_alpha   90.00
_cell.angle_beta   90.00
_cell.angle_gamma   90.00
#
_symmetry.space_group_name_H-M   'P 1'
#
loop_
_entity.id
_entity.type
_entity.pdbx_description
1 polymer ?
#
loop_
_entity_poly.entity_id
_entity_poly.type
_entity_poly.pdbx_seq_one_letter_code
_entity_poly.pdbx_strand_id
1 'polypeptide(L)'
;PQEVVTTCHLIARTRGTARPMTNVMLRGDPSVGKTAGARAIAAGLGLPYTFITCNAGTEMYNLIGDMMPVDSSASADSINEELFKDLPSATDISMDPAAAYEAITGSEKPDATEVECMTELFRKQMKLCADACNNGFKYVESPLVRAIRNGWVCELQEPSLITRPAVMPGLNGLLDETGCVVLPTGEMLHRHPDCIIISTLNIDLEGCRPLNQAFMDRHHIIMDMQCPTDDVIVKRIKGMTGCGDDVPLKEMVQCIHQIATVCARHGATDGNVNSMRSLANWVQAGMLIGDYVKAAEWTVVSGATSDPETRTELSRTVANYSF
;
A
#
# COMPACT_ATOMS: atom_id res chain seq x y z
N PRO A 1 -7.76 20.39 -1.92
CA PRO A 1 -8.77 20.57 -0.87
C PRO A 1 -8.12 21.22 0.34
N GLN A 2 -8.87 22.06 1.05
CA GLN A 2 -8.37 22.80 2.22
C GLN A 2 -7.91 21.83 3.32
N GLU A 3 -8.59 20.71 3.46
CA GLU A 3 -8.28 19.65 4.42
C GLU A 3 -6.86 19.09 4.24
N VAL A 4 -6.47 18.83 3.00
CA VAL A 4 -5.12 18.35 2.68
C VAL A 4 -4.05 19.38 3.08
N VAL A 5 -4.27 20.64 2.75
CA VAL A 5 -3.36 21.74 3.10
C VAL A 5 -3.25 21.87 4.62
N THR A 6 -4.37 21.82 5.32
CA THR A 6 -4.41 21.88 6.79
C THR A 6 -3.65 20.70 7.40
N THR A 7 -3.85 19.49 6.89
CA THR A 7 -3.13 18.29 7.35
C THR A 7 -1.62 18.44 7.15
N CYS A 8 -1.18 18.86 5.98
CA CYS A 8 0.24 19.12 5.72
C CYS A 8 0.83 20.14 6.69
N HIS A 9 0.10 21.24 6.97
CA HIS A 9 0.55 22.25 7.92
C HIS A 9 0.65 21.71 9.35
N LEU A 10 -0.34 20.91 9.82
CA LEU A 10 -0.31 20.31 11.15
C LEU A 10 0.88 19.37 11.31
N ILE A 11 1.09 18.48 10.33
CA ILE A 11 2.24 17.56 10.32
C ILE A 11 3.56 18.36 10.32
N ALA A 12 3.72 19.32 9.41
CA ALA A 12 4.96 20.07 9.27
C ALA A 12 5.30 20.88 10.54
N ARG A 13 4.28 21.52 11.18
CA ARG A 13 4.48 22.33 12.39
C ARG A 13 4.74 21.50 13.64
N THR A 14 4.26 20.27 13.70
CA THR A 14 4.48 19.40 14.85
C THR A 14 5.71 18.52 14.70
N ARG A 15 6.35 18.52 13.52
CA ARG A 15 7.59 17.81 13.27
C ARG A 15 8.71 18.30 14.21
N GLY A 16 9.36 17.38 14.91
CA GLY A 16 10.41 17.71 15.89
C GLY A 16 9.89 18.17 17.25
N THR A 17 8.57 18.22 17.47
CA THR A 17 8.00 18.43 18.81
C THR A 17 7.95 17.10 19.60
N ALA A 18 7.66 17.17 20.89
CA ALA A 18 7.50 15.99 21.74
C ALA A 18 6.31 15.09 21.31
N ARG A 19 5.33 15.62 20.60
CA ARG A 19 4.15 14.88 20.09
C ARG A 19 3.86 15.23 18.63
N PRO A 20 4.61 14.65 17.67
CA PRO A 20 4.39 14.90 16.25
C PRO A 20 3.09 14.25 15.77
N MET A 21 2.31 14.96 14.95
CA MET A 21 1.06 14.45 14.37
C MET A 21 1.36 13.66 13.10
N THR A 22 1.67 12.37 13.23
CA THR A 22 2.12 11.52 12.13
C THR A 22 1.12 10.42 11.73
N ASN A 23 0.03 10.29 12.48
CA ASN A 23 -1.04 9.33 12.19
C ASN A 23 -2.28 10.08 11.74
N VAL A 24 -2.73 9.83 10.51
CA VAL A 24 -3.88 10.52 9.89
C VAL A 24 -4.94 9.49 9.50
N MET A 25 -6.20 9.81 9.72
CA MET A 25 -7.33 9.01 9.26
C MET A 25 -8.22 9.85 8.35
N LEU A 26 -8.46 9.37 7.14
CA LEU A 26 -9.37 9.97 6.17
C LEU A 26 -10.60 9.07 6.03
N ARG A 27 -11.76 9.54 6.48
CA ARG A 27 -13.03 8.82 6.43
C ARG A 27 -13.98 9.50 5.44
N GLY A 28 -14.89 8.76 4.87
CA GLY A 28 -15.94 9.30 3.99
C GLY A 28 -16.44 8.27 3.00
N ASP A 29 -17.43 8.67 2.21
CA ASP A 29 -18.04 7.83 1.20
C ASP A 29 -17.04 7.35 0.13
N PRO A 30 -17.37 6.27 -0.61
CA PRO A 30 -16.59 5.88 -1.76
C PRO A 30 -16.41 7.05 -2.75
N SER A 31 -15.23 7.14 -3.35
CA SER A 31 -14.91 8.11 -4.41
C SER A 31 -14.86 9.59 -4.02
N VAL A 32 -14.99 9.98 -2.74
CA VAL A 32 -14.78 11.37 -2.30
C VAL A 32 -13.33 11.83 -2.46
N GLY A 33 -12.41 10.91 -2.72
CA GLY A 33 -11.01 11.23 -3.02
C GLY A 33 -10.05 10.98 -1.86
N LYS A 34 -10.34 10.05 -0.93
CA LYS A 34 -9.46 9.69 0.20
C LYS A 34 -8.05 9.33 -0.22
N THR A 35 -7.90 8.37 -1.13
CA THR A 35 -6.58 7.98 -1.68
C THR A 35 -5.88 9.11 -2.43
N ALA A 36 -6.64 9.92 -3.17
CA ALA A 36 -6.07 11.12 -3.80
C ALA A 36 -5.59 12.13 -2.76
N GLY A 37 -6.32 12.27 -1.65
CA GLY A 37 -5.94 13.07 -0.48
C GLY A 37 -4.65 12.58 0.17
N ALA A 38 -4.53 11.25 0.40
CA ALA A 38 -3.32 10.65 0.96
C ALA A 38 -2.08 10.90 0.08
N ARG A 39 -2.21 10.72 -1.24
CA ARG A 39 -1.15 11.03 -2.21
C ARG A 39 -0.80 12.52 -2.24
N ALA A 40 -1.81 13.39 -2.16
CA ALA A 40 -1.60 14.83 -2.12
C ALA A 40 -0.90 15.28 -0.83
N ILE A 41 -1.18 14.65 0.32
CA ILE A 41 -0.44 14.89 1.56
C ILE A 41 1.03 14.50 1.39
N ALA A 42 1.31 13.32 0.84
CA ALA A 42 2.68 12.87 0.58
C ALA A 42 3.43 13.86 -0.34
N ALA A 43 2.81 14.25 -1.46
CA ALA A 43 3.38 15.23 -2.38
C ALA A 43 3.60 16.61 -1.72
N GLY A 44 2.63 17.07 -0.91
CA GLY A 44 2.73 18.34 -0.19
C GLY A 44 3.83 18.37 0.89
N LEU A 45 4.18 17.20 1.44
CA LEU A 45 5.28 17.04 2.40
C LEU A 45 6.62 16.72 1.72
N GLY A 46 6.64 16.48 0.41
CA GLY A 46 7.83 16.07 -0.34
C GLY A 46 8.34 14.67 0.03
N LEU A 47 7.46 13.79 0.52
CA LEU A 47 7.80 12.42 0.95
C LEU A 47 7.36 11.38 -0.08
N PRO A 48 8.14 10.29 -0.27
CA PRO A 48 7.71 9.16 -1.06
C PRO A 48 6.42 8.53 -0.49
N TYR A 49 5.59 8.00 -1.38
CA TYR A 49 4.31 7.40 -1.04
C TYR A 49 4.30 5.91 -1.35
N THR A 50 3.75 5.13 -0.43
CA THR A 50 3.42 3.72 -0.63
C THR A 50 2.07 3.40 -0.01
N PHE A 51 1.51 2.21 -0.30
CA PHE A 51 0.22 1.81 0.25
C PHE A 51 0.12 0.30 0.44
N ILE A 52 -0.81 -0.11 1.30
CA ILE A 52 -1.28 -1.49 1.46
C ILE A 52 -2.80 -1.46 1.40
N THR A 53 -3.38 -2.30 0.54
CA THR A 53 -4.83 -2.52 0.50
C THR A 53 -5.19 -3.66 1.43
N CYS A 54 -5.95 -3.37 2.47
CA CYS A 54 -6.43 -4.35 3.43
C CYS A 54 -7.71 -5.03 2.93
N ASN A 55 -7.90 -6.27 3.31
CA ASN A 55 -9.08 -7.07 3.00
C ASN A 55 -9.37 -8.05 4.16
N ALA A 56 -10.43 -8.85 4.02
CA ALA A 56 -10.84 -9.81 5.05
C ALA A 56 -9.76 -10.85 5.39
N GLY A 57 -8.92 -11.21 4.42
CA GLY A 57 -7.81 -12.16 4.58
C GLY A 57 -6.49 -11.53 5.01
N THR A 58 -6.45 -10.23 5.26
CA THR A 58 -5.21 -9.56 5.67
C THR A 58 -4.75 -10.07 7.03
N GLU A 59 -3.52 -10.53 7.09
CA GLU A 59 -2.84 -11.04 8.28
C GLU A 59 -1.64 -10.17 8.66
N MET A 60 -1.08 -10.41 9.83
CA MET A 60 0.03 -9.60 10.34
C MET A 60 1.24 -9.62 9.41
N TYR A 61 1.57 -10.78 8.83
CA TYR A 61 2.69 -10.90 7.87
C TYR A 61 2.50 -10.05 6.60
N ASN A 62 1.26 -9.80 6.16
CA ASN A 62 1.02 -8.88 5.04
C ASN A 62 1.41 -7.44 5.37
N LEU A 63 1.33 -7.07 6.66
CA LEU A 63 1.63 -5.73 7.14
C LEU A 63 3.10 -5.55 7.54
N ILE A 64 3.70 -6.55 8.19
CA ILE A 64 5.08 -6.45 8.70
C ILE A 64 6.11 -7.21 7.88
N GLY A 65 5.70 -7.85 6.77
CA GLY A 65 6.57 -8.70 5.94
C GLY A 65 6.60 -10.15 6.40
N ASP A 66 7.15 -11.00 5.57
CA ASP A 66 7.12 -12.44 5.76
C ASP A 66 8.47 -13.10 5.45
N MET A 67 8.65 -14.31 5.99
CA MET A 67 9.78 -15.18 5.70
C MET A 67 9.43 -16.05 4.49
N MET A 68 9.95 -15.67 3.32
CA MET A 68 9.71 -16.41 2.08
C MET A 68 10.80 -17.47 1.85
N PRO A 69 10.45 -18.69 1.40
CA PRO A 69 11.45 -19.66 1.01
C PRO A 69 12.31 -19.10 -0.14
N VAL A 70 13.61 -19.26 -0.04
CA VAL A 70 14.51 -18.95 -1.15
C VAL A 70 14.40 -20.10 -2.15
N ASP A 71 14.05 -19.76 -3.39
CA ASP A 71 13.96 -20.74 -4.47
C ASP A 71 15.38 -21.31 -4.72
N SER A 72 15.62 -22.53 -4.23
CA SER A 72 16.87 -23.26 -4.40
C SER A 72 16.97 -23.91 -5.80
N SER A 73 16.36 -23.31 -6.82
CA SER A 73 16.47 -23.76 -8.21
C SER A 73 17.84 -23.48 -8.83
N ALA A 74 18.73 -22.74 -8.14
CA ALA A 74 20.16 -22.78 -8.46
C ALA A 74 20.67 -24.18 -8.16
N SER A 75 21.14 -24.90 -9.18
CA SER A 75 21.71 -26.24 -9.04
C SER A 75 22.77 -26.22 -7.93
N ALA A 76 22.83 -27.28 -7.13
CA ALA A 76 23.81 -27.43 -6.04
C ALA A 76 25.24 -27.11 -6.50
N ASP A 77 25.53 -27.35 -7.78
CA ASP A 77 26.83 -27.10 -8.40
C ASP A 77 27.12 -25.59 -8.56
N SER A 78 26.15 -24.77 -8.92
CA SER A 78 26.35 -23.31 -9.06
C SER A 78 26.46 -22.59 -7.70
N ILE A 79 25.80 -23.11 -6.66
CA ILE A 79 25.95 -22.59 -5.30
C ILE A 79 27.34 -22.90 -4.77
N ASN A 80 27.86 -24.07 -5.04
CA ASN A 80 29.21 -24.49 -4.58
C ASN A 80 30.31 -23.65 -5.25
N GLU A 81 30.22 -23.36 -6.55
CA GLU A 81 31.22 -22.55 -7.25
C GLU A 81 31.27 -21.10 -6.73
N GLU A 82 30.15 -20.49 -6.45
CA GLU A 82 30.09 -19.11 -5.96
C GLU A 82 30.45 -19.01 -4.47
N LEU A 83 30.05 -19.99 -3.67
CA LEU A 83 30.28 -20.02 -2.21
C LEU A 83 31.76 -20.25 -1.86
N PHE A 84 32.50 -20.96 -2.70
CA PHE A 84 33.91 -21.34 -2.44
C PHE A 84 34.92 -20.58 -3.33
N LYS A 85 34.44 -19.62 -4.13
CA LYS A 85 35.23 -18.89 -5.12
C LYS A 85 36.48 -18.20 -4.52
N ASP A 86 36.37 -17.71 -3.31
CA ASP A 86 37.42 -16.96 -2.62
C ASP A 86 38.26 -17.84 -1.69
N LEU A 87 38.09 -19.17 -1.70
CA LEU A 87 38.88 -20.10 -0.90
C LEU A 87 40.06 -20.62 -1.70
N PRO A 88 41.25 -20.79 -1.07
CA PRO A 88 42.40 -21.34 -1.73
C PRO A 88 42.18 -22.79 -2.15
N SER A 89 42.71 -23.14 -3.31
CA SER A 89 42.67 -24.50 -3.84
C SER A 89 43.68 -25.42 -3.13
N ALA A 90 43.52 -26.73 -3.31
CA ALA A 90 44.49 -27.69 -2.79
C ALA A 90 45.92 -27.47 -3.32
N THR A 91 46.05 -26.93 -4.54
CA THR A 91 47.33 -26.58 -5.14
C THR A 91 47.94 -25.36 -4.42
N ASP A 92 47.14 -24.35 -4.10
CA ASP A 92 47.63 -23.18 -3.37
C ASP A 92 48.09 -23.54 -1.96
N ILE A 93 47.37 -24.46 -1.29
CA ILE A 93 47.76 -24.96 0.05
C ILE A 93 49.09 -25.74 -0.01
N SER A 94 49.32 -26.54 -1.03
CA SER A 94 50.57 -27.26 -1.18
C SER A 94 51.77 -26.40 -1.57
N MET A 95 51.51 -25.27 -2.29
CA MET A 95 52.57 -24.35 -2.70
C MET A 95 53.01 -23.41 -1.60
N ASP A 96 52.07 -22.86 -0.84
CA ASP A 96 52.32 -21.94 0.28
C ASP A 96 51.31 -22.13 1.41
N PRO A 97 51.54 -23.08 2.33
CA PRO A 97 50.63 -23.31 3.46
C PRO A 97 50.38 -22.11 4.35
N ALA A 98 51.39 -21.24 4.55
CA ALA A 98 51.27 -20.08 5.41
C ALA A 98 50.33 -19.02 4.85
N ALA A 99 50.50 -18.70 3.56
CA ALA A 99 49.60 -17.77 2.87
C ALA A 99 48.16 -18.32 2.73
N ALA A 100 48.03 -19.63 2.48
CA ALA A 100 46.71 -20.29 2.43
C ALA A 100 46.01 -20.27 3.80
N TYR A 101 46.74 -20.49 4.91
CA TYR A 101 46.17 -20.41 6.24
C TYR A 101 45.62 -19.05 6.56
N GLU A 102 46.40 -17.99 6.23
CA GLU A 102 45.94 -16.61 6.40
C GLU A 102 44.66 -16.31 5.56
N ALA A 103 44.64 -16.73 4.31
CA ALA A 103 43.45 -16.57 3.43
C ALA A 103 42.18 -17.28 3.97
N ILE A 104 42.36 -18.46 4.61
CA ILE A 104 41.27 -19.23 5.19
C ILE A 104 40.78 -18.62 6.51
N THR A 105 41.72 -18.27 7.42
CA THR A 105 41.38 -17.93 8.80
C THR A 105 41.41 -16.42 9.11
N GLY A 106 42.09 -15.62 8.27
CA GLY A 106 42.36 -14.20 8.52
C GLY A 106 43.46 -13.94 9.56
N SER A 107 44.23 -14.99 9.95
CA SER A 107 45.28 -14.91 10.94
C SER A 107 46.60 -15.45 10.38
N GLU A 108 47.70 -14.75 10.62
CA GLU A 108 49.01 -15.18 10.19
C GLU A 108 49.50 -16.38 11.02
N LYS A 109 50.00 -17.43 10.37
CA LYS A 109 50.66 -18.61 10.97
C LYS A 109 51.81 -19.08 10.06
N PRO A 110 53.04 -18.55 10.25
CA PRO A 110 54.17 -18.83 9.36
C PRO A 110 54.61 -20.29 9.32
N ASP A 111 54.29 -21.08 10.32
CA ASP A 111 54.60 -22.52 10.46
C ASP A 111 53.38 -23.40 10.21
N ALA A 112 52.38 -22.89 9.48
CA ALA A 112 51.18 -23.67 9.12
C ALA A 112 51.57 -24.86 8.25
N THR A 113 50.97 -26.00 8.57
CA THR A 113 51.13 -27.23 7.79
C THR A 113 49.97 -27.43 6.81
N GLU A 114 50.20 -28.18 5.71
CA GLU A 114 49.13 -28.52 4.76
C GLU A 114 47.91 -29.18 5.45
N VAL A 115 48.15 -30.03 6.45
CA VAL A 115 47.07 -30.71 7.19
C VAL A 115 46.25 -29.72 8.01
N GLU A 116 46.87 -28.72 8.61
CA GLU A 116 46.16 -27.68 9.35
C GLU A 116 45.32 -26.82 8.39
N CYS A 117 45.89 -26.38 7.26
CA CYS A 117 45.20 -25.65 6.24
C CYS A 117 43.97 -26.40 5.69
N MET A 118 44.13 -27.70 5.37
CA MET A 118 43.03 -28.52 4.91
C MET A 118 41.93 -28.68 5.98
N THR A 119 42.32 -28.80 7.23
CA THR A 119 41.37 -28.90 8.35
C THR A 119 40.56 -27.62 8.51
N GLU A 120 41.21 -26.43 8.47
CA GLU A 120 40.52 -25.16 8.55
C GLU A 120 39.69 -24.85 7.29
N LEU A 121 40.19 -25.24 6.11
CA LEU A 121 39.43 -25.15 4.86
C LEU A 121 38.11 -25.96 4.96
N PHE A 122 38.21 -27.21 5.39
CA PHE A 122 37.04 -28.05 5.57
C PHE A 122 36.07 -27.50 6.60
N ARG A 123 36.58 -26.95 7.73
CA ARG A 123 35.75 -26.32 8.74
C ARG A 123 35.02 -25.08 8.20
N LYS A 124 35.73 -24.25 7.42
CA LYS A 124 35.15 -23.06 6.78
C LYS A 124 34.10 -23.43 5.72
N GLN A 125 34.36 -24.43 4.90
CA GLN A 125 33.40 -24.96 3.92
C GLN A 125 32.15 -25.53 4.61
N MET A 126 32.31 -26.32 5.68
CA MET A 126 31.18 -26.86 6.45
C MET A 126 30.33 -25.71 7.07
N LYS A 127 30.98 -24.65 7.57
CA LYS A 127 30.29 -23.48 8.11
C LYS A 127 29.53 -22.73 7.01
N LEU A 128 30.14 -22.49 5.85
CA LEU A 128 29.49 -21.83 4.71
C LEU A 128 28.31 -22.64 4.20
N CYS A 129 28.45 -23.98 4.11
CA CYS A 129 27.34 -24.86 3.73
C CYS A 129 26.24 -24.85 4.80
N ALA A 130 26.56 -24.86 6.08
CA ALA A 130 25.58 -24.78 7.16
C ALA A 130 24.82 -23.44 7.13
N ASP A 131 25.53 -22.34 6.93
CA ASP A 131 24.96 -21.01 6.81
C ASP A 131 24.06 -20.90 5.53
N ALA A 132 24.49 -21.50 4.41
CA ALA A 132 23.70 -21.57 3.18
C ALA A 132 22.45 -22.44 3.33
N CYS A 133 22.55 -23.58 4.04
CA CYS A 133 21.41 -24.43 4.35
C CYS A 133 20.43 -23.81 5.35
N ASN A 134 20.93 -22.99 6.28
CA ASN A 134 20.08 -22.24 7.21
C ASN A 134 19.38 -21.04 6.55
N ASN A 135 19.83 -20.56 5.40
CA ASN A 135 19.23 -19.49 4.64
C ASN A 135 18.08 -19.93 3.73
N GLY A 136 17.40 -21.04 4.04
CA GLY A 136 16.22 -21.52 3.30
C GLY A 136 15.04 -20.53 3.29
N PHE A 137 15.11 -19.47 4.08
CA PHE A 137 14.10 -18.41 4.12
C PHE A 137 14.75 -17.03 4.08
N LYS A 138 14.18 -16.15 3.27
CA LYS A 138 14.56 -14.75 3.19
C LYS A 138 13.39 -13.88 3.69
N TYR A 139 13.70 -12.94 4.57
CA TYR A 139 12.71 -11.94 4.97
C TYR A 139 12.44 -10.97 3.83
N VAL A 140 11.16 -10.81 3.49
CA VAL A 140 10.67 -9.86 2.48
C VAL A 140 9.87 -8.78 3.18
N GLU A 141 10.38 -7.56 3.13
CA GLU A 141 9.73 -6.39 3.75
C GLU A 141 8.43 -6.03 3.04
N SER A 142 7.39 -5.74 3.82
CA SER A 142 6.16 -5.15 3.32
C SER A 142 6.35 -3.67 2.91
N PRO A 143 5.41 -3.08 2.15
CA PRO A 143 5.42 -1.64 1.90
C PRO A 143 5.37 -0.80 3.18
N LEU A 144 4.66 -1.26 4.23
CA LEU A 144 4.61 -0.58 5.52
C LEU A 144 5.98 -0.57 6.20
N VAL A 145 6.66 -1.69 6.26
CA VAL A 145 8.01 -1.79 6.86
C VAL A 145 8.98 -0.88 6.13
N ARG A 146 8.96 -0.86 4.80
CA ARG A 146 9.78 0.06 4.01
C ARG A 146 9.50 1.52 4.33
N ALA A 147 8.22 1.89 4.50
CA ALA A 147 7.84 3.24 4.88
C ALA A 147 8.32 3.61 6.28
N ILE A 148 8.16 2.70 7.26
CA ILE A 148 8.62 2.89 8.63
C ILE A 148 10.13 3.12 8.68
N ARG A 149 10.89 2.31 7.96
CA ARG A 149 12.36 2.36 7.96
C ARG A 149 12.90 3.62 7.28
N ASN A 150 12.26 4.07 6.20
CA ASN A 150 12.77 5.14 5.34
C ASN A 150 12.07 6.49 5.52
N GLY A 151 11.09 6.61 6.40
CA GLY A 151 10.40 7.88 6.64
C GLY A 151 9.41 8.27 5.53
N TRP A 152 8.77 7.28 4.87
CA TRP A 152 7.81 7.54 3.81
C TRP A 152 6.38 7.69 4.33
N VAL A 153 5.48 8.12 3.45
CA VAL A 153 4.03 8.06 3.69
C VAL A 153 3.52 6.68 3.30
N CYS A 154 2.88 5.98 4.25
CA CYS A 154 2.19 4.72 3.99
C CYS A 154 0.69 4.87 4.18
N GLU A 155 -0.09 4.58 3.14
CA GLU A 155 -1.55 4.50 3.24
C GLU A 155 -1.99 3.05 3.53
N LEU A 156 -2.72 2.88 4.63
CA LEU A 156 -3.49 1.66 4.93
C LEU A 156 -4.89 1.85 4.38
N GLN A 157 -5.18 1.21 3.25
CA GLN A 157 -6.48 1.31 2.58
C GLN A 157 -7.45 0.28 3.17
N GLU A 158 -8.61 0.75 3.62
CA GLU A 158 -9.72 -0.04 4.13
C GLU A 158 -9.36 -1.00 5.29
N PRO A 159 -8.64 -0.56 6.33
CA PRO A 159 -8.32 -1.42 7.47
C PRO A 159 -9.55 -1.94 8.22
N SER A 160 -10.72 -1.34 8.05
CA SER A 160 -12.02 -1.82 8.58
C SER A 160 -12.47 -3.15 7.99
N LEU A 161 -11.93 -3.57 6.85
CA LEU A 161 -12.22 -4.86 6.22
C LEU A 161 -11.47 -6.03 6.88
N ILE A 162 -10.46 -5.76 7.69
CA ILE A 162 -9.69 -6.81 8.37
C ILE A 162 -10.58 -7.56 9.36
N THR A 163 -10.76 -8.86 9.13
CA THR A 163 -11.65 -9.68 9.98
C THR A 163 -10.95 -10.29 11.18
N ARG A 164 -9.62 -10.44 11.16
CA ARG A 164 -8.84 -11.05 12.23
C ARG A 164 -8.59 -10.06 13.38
N PRO A 165 -9.14 -10.32 14.59
CA PRO A 165 -9.10 -9.36 15.69
C PRO A 165 -7.67 -9.02 16.17
N ALA A 166 -6.71 -9.93 15.99
CA ALA A 166 -5.33 -9.74 16.46
C ALA A 166 -4.48 -8.81 15.58
N VAL A 167 -4.87 -8.57 14.31
CA VAL A 167 -4.05 -7.81 13.36
C VAL A 167 -3.95 -6.34 13.75
N MET A 168 -5.08 -5.71 14.05
CA MET A 168 -5.09 -4.28 14.41
C MET A 168 -4.37 -3.98 15.72
N PRO A 169 -4.56 -4.74 16.81
CA PRO A 169 -3.77 -4.59 18.03
C PRO A 169 -2.27 -4.77 17.82
N GLY A 170 -1.86 -5.61 16.86
CA GLY A 170 -0.44 -5.80 16.50
C GLY A 170 0.23 -4.54 15.97
N LEU A 171 -0.53 -3.58 15.42
CA LEU A 171 -0.03 -2.29 14.97
C LEU A 171 -0.03 -1.20 16.07
N ASN A 172 -0.61 -1.46 17.23
CA ASN A 172 -0.75 -0.45 18.27
C ASN A 172 0.60 0.13 18.70
N GLY A 173 1.63 -0.71 18.91
CA GLY A 173 2.97 -0.24 19.26
C GLY A 173 3.58 0.70 18.21
N LEU A 174 3.29 0.47 16.93
CA LEU A 174 3.75 1.31 15.83
C LEU A 174 3.05 2.68 15.79
N LEU A 175 1.75 2.72 16.13
CA LEU A 175 0.93 3.93 16.12
C LEU A 175 1.01 4.73 17.42
N ASP A 176 1.55 4.14 18.47
CA ASP A 176 1.73 4.74 19.78
C ASP A 176 3.02 5.55 19.88
N GLU A 177 3.27 6.17 21.04
CA GLU A 177 4.49 6.93 21.34
C GLU A 177 5.75 6.07 21.27
N THR A 178 5.64 4.74 21.51
CA THR A 178 6.76 3.80 21.36
C THR A 178 7.27 3.69 19.93
N GLY A 179 6.38 3.88 18.96
CA GLY A 179 6.71 3.93 17.53
C GLY A 179 7.52 2.72 17.04
N CYS A 180 7.23 1.51 17.53
CA CYS A 180 7.99 0.33 17.15
C CYS A 180 7.10 -0.88 16.83
N VAL A 181 7.67 -1.81 16.07
CA VAL A 181 7.08 -3.11 15.74
C VAL A 181 8.18 -4.18 15.71
N VAL A 182 7.85 -5.38 16.16
CA VAL A 182 8.77 -6.53 16.09
C VAL A 182 8.52 -7.26 14.77
N LEU A 183 9.59 -7.41 13.98
CA LEU A 183 9.56 -8.10 12.70
C LEU A 183 9.66 -9.63 12.88
N PRO A 184 9.28 -10.44 11.87
CA PRO A 184 9.45 -11.90 11.90
C PRO A 184 10.91 -12.35 12.10
N THR A 185 11.87 -11.50 11.79
CA THR A 185 13.30 -11.72 12.04
C THR A 185 13.71 -11.60 13.51
N GLY A 186 12.81 -11.11 14.38
CA GLY A 186 13.12 -10.75 15.77
C GLY A 186 13.69 -9.32 15.92
N GLU A 187 13.92 -8.60 14.83
CA GLU A 187 14.34 -7.20 14.86
C GLU A 187 13.22 -6.32 15.43
N MET A 188 13.55 -5.45 16.39
CA MET A 188 12.64 -4.37 16.81
C MET A 188 12.88 -3.17 15.91
N LEU A 189 11.95 -2.93 14.99
CA LEU A 189 12.01 -1.80 14.07
C LEU A 189 11.35 -0.57 14.67
N HIS A 190 12.13 0.50 14.85
CA HIS A 190 11.64 1.80 15.25
C HIS A 190 11.20 2.63 14.06
N ARG A 191 10.09 3.34 14.24
CA ARG A 191 9.51 4.21 13.22
C ARG A 191 10.39 5.43 12.99
N HIS A 192 10.73 5.68 11.73
CA HIS A 192 11.44 6.90 11.35
C HIS A 192 10.60 8.14 11.70
N PRO A 193 11.19 9.23 12.22
CA PRO A 193 10.45 10.44 12.63
C PRO A 193 9.60 11.06 11.50
N ASP A 194 10.03 10.90 10.26
CA ASP A 194 9.33 11.42 9.08
C ASP A 194 8.25 10.49 8.54
N CYS A 195 8.14 9.27 9.06
CA CYS A 195 7.14 8.32 8.59
C CYS A 195 5.73 8.79 8.97
N ILE A 196 4.86 8.89 7.97
CA ILE A 196 3.45 9.24 8.14
C ILE A 196 2.60 8.02 7.80
N ILE A 197 1.68 7.66 8.69
CA ILE A 197 0.71 6.59 8.44
C ILE A 197 -0.67 7.21 8.20
N ILE A 198 -1.27 6.90 7.06
CA ILE A 198 -2.59 7.40 6.68
C ILE A 198 -3.53 6.20 6.55
N SER A 199 -4.57 6.14 7.37
CA SER A 199 -5.64 5.14 7.24
C SER A 199 -6.80 5.75 6.44
N THR A 200 -7.24 5.09 5.36
CA THR A 200 -8.39 5.52 4.56
C THR A 200 -9.54 4.54 4.74
N LEU A 201 -10.71 5.05 5.09
CA LEU A 201 -11.88 4.24 5.47
C LEU A 201 -13.11 4.68 4.69
N ASN A 202 -13.92 3.71 4.28
CA ASN A 202 -15.30 3.96 3.90
C ASN A 202 -16.19 3.94 5.15
N ILE A 203 -17.17 4.85 5.19
CA ILE A 203 -18.19 4.92 6.22
C ILE A 203 -19.41 4.17 5.69
N ASP A 204 -20.05 3.35 6.53
CA ASP A 204 -21.33 2.69 6.26
C ASP A 204 -21.40 1.77 5.04
N LEU A 205 -20.26 1.22 4.57
CA LEU A 205 -20.26 0.21 3.51
C LEU A 205 -20.50 -1.19 4.09
N GLU A 206 -21.29 -1.99 3.37
CA GLU A 206 -21.46 -3.42 3.68
C GLU A 206 -20.11 -4.12 3.78
N GLY A 207 -19.91 -4.87 4.87
CA GLY A 207 -18.66 -5.57 5.16
C GLY A 207 -17.65 -4.77 5.98
N CYS A 208 -17.82 -3.46 6.14
CA CYS A 208 -16.99 -2.67 7.06
C CYS A 208 -17.39 -2.98 8.52
N ARG A 209 -16.38 -3.29 9.34
CA ARG A 209 -16.58 -3.45 10.79
C ARG A 209 -16.22 -2.16 11.51
N PRO A 210 -16.88 -1.87 12.66
CA PRO A 210 -16.43 -0.80 13.53
C PRO A 210 -14.96 -1.04 13.89
N LEU A 211 -14.12 -0.04 13.67
CA LEU A 211 -12.73 -0.11 14.11
C LEU A 211 -12.66 -0.15 15.64
N ASN A 212 -11.65 -0.84 16.14
CA ASN A 212 -11.34 -0.82 17.56
C ASN A 212 -11.04 0.62 18.01
N GLN A 213 -11.68 1.05 19.11
CA GLN A 213 -11.49 2.38 19.69
C GLN A 213 -10.01 2.69 19.93
N ALA A 214 -9.24 1.72 20.41
CA ALA A 214 -7.80 1.89 20.64
C ALA A 214 -7.00 2.19 19.37
N PHE A 215 -7.42 1.69 18.21
CA PHE A 215 -6.80 2.04 16.93
C PHE A 215 -7.19 3.46 16.50
N MET A 216 -8.45 3.84 16.72
CA MET A 216 -8.92 5.20 16.40
C MET A 216 -8.24 6.27 17.25
N ASP A 217 -8.10 6.03 18.56
CA ASP A 217 -7.49 6.98 19.50
C ASP A 217 -6.00 7.27 19.21
N ARG A 218 -5.35 6.40 18.43
CA ARG A 218 -3.95 6.57 18.00
C ARG A 218 -3.79 7.41 16.74
N HIS A 219 -4.90 7.84 16.13
CA HIS A 219 -4.85 8.77 15.02
C HIS A 219 -4.93 10.21 15.53
N HIS A 220 -3.87 10.96 15.28
CA HIS A 220 -3.74 12.36 15.73
C HIS A 220 -4.66 13.32 14.96
N ILE A 221 -4.97 12.97 13.70
CA ILE A 221 -5.81 13.75 12.81
C ILE A 221 -6.85 12.80 12.22
N ILE A 222 -8.13 13.06 12.48
CA ILE A 222 -9.24 12.32 11.86
C ILE A 222 -10.06 13.32 11.06
N MET A 223 -10.20 13.06 9.75
CA MET A 223 -10.91 13.93 8.84
C MET A 223 -12.05 13.18 8.16
N ASP A 224 -13.24 13.75 8.24
CA ASP A 224 -14.41 13.32 7.48
C ASP A 224 -14.42 14.07 6.14
N MET A 225 -14.04 13.36 5.08
CA MET A 225 -14.00 13.92 3.74
C MET A 225 -15.41 14.01 3.16
N GLN A 226 -15.85 15.24 2.92
CA GLN A 226 -17.17 15.51 2.35
C GLN A 226 -17.18 15.29 0.85
N CYS A 227 -18.37 14.97 0.32
CA CYS A 227 -18.60 14.95 -1.12
C CYS A 227 -18.28 16.34 -1.70
N PRO A 228 -17.47 16.45 -2.75
CA PRO A 228 -17.12 17.74 -3.32
C PRO A 228 -18.35 18.40 -3.97
N THR A 229 -18.34 19.71 -4.06
CA THR A 229 -19.36 20.47 -4.78
C THR A 229 -19.30 20.19 -6.28
N ASP A 230 -20.41 20.38 -6.99
CA ASP A 230 -20.53 20.11 -8.44
C ASP A 230 -19.44 20.81 -9.26
N ASP A 231 -19.11 22.06 -8.94
CA ASP A 231 -18.04 22.78 -9.62
C ASP A 231 -16.65 22.11 -9.44
N VAL A 232 -16.40 21.55 -8.26
CA VAL A 232 -15.17 20.82 -7.98
C VAL A 232 -15.19 19.45 -8.72
N ILE A 233 -16.34 18.79 -8.78
CA ILE A 233 -16.51 17.53 -9.55
C ILE A 233 -16.19 17.80 -11.03
N VAL A 234 -16.84 18.81 -11.64
CA VAL A 234 -16.62 19.21 -13.03
C VAL A 234 -15.13 19.48 -13.30
N LYS A 235 -14.49 20.27 -12.44
CA LYS A 235 -13.06 20.60 -12.58
C LYS A 235 -12.17 19.36 -12.50
N ARG A 236 -12.48 18.42 -11.61
CA ARG A 236 -11.73 17.16 -11.46
C ARG A 236 -11.92 16.25 -12.67
N ILE A 237 -13.16 16.12 -13.15
CA ILE A 237 -13.46 15.30 -14.34
C ILE A 237 -12.74 15.85 -15.57
N LYS A 238 -12.75 17.16 -15.79
CA LYS A 238 -11.95 17.79 -16.86
C LYS A 238 -10.47 17.43 -16.77
N GLY A 239 -9.89 17.50 -15.56
CA GLY A 239 -8.50 17.15 -15.33
C GLY A 239 -8.21 15.64 -15.54
N MET A 240 -9.17 14.76 -15.27
CA MET A 240 -9.02 13.31 -15.41
C MET A 240 -9.21 12.83 -16.85
N THR A 241 -10.15 13.42 -17.60
CA THR A 241 -10.56 12.98 -18.93
C THR A 241 -9.94 13.80 -20.06
N GLY A 242 -9.46 15.01 -19.75
CA GLY A 242 -8.98 15.96 -20.76
C GLY A 242 -10.08 16.50 -21.69
N CYS A 243 -11.38 16.36 -21.28
CA CYS A 243 -12.49 16.79 -22.10
C CYS A 243 -12.55 18.33 -22.29
N GLY A 244 -13.05 18.78 -23.43
CA GLY A 244 -13.25 20.19 -23.75
C GLY A 244 -14.45 20.82 -23.02
N ASP A 245 -14.71 22.10 -23.34
CA ASP A 245 -15.84 22.85 -22.76
C ASP A 245 -17.17 22.52 -23.47
N ASP A 246 -17.12 21.80 -24.56
CA ASP A 246 -18.26 21.27 -25.34
C ASP A 246 -18.98 20.09 -24.66
N VAL A 247 -18.31 19.45 -23.68
CA VAL A 247 -18.90 18.32 -22.95
C VAL A 247 -19.87 18.85 -21.88
N PRO A 248 -21.12 18.37 -21.82
CA PRO A 248 -22.14 18.83 -20.89
C PRO A 248 -21.97 18.26 -19.47
N LEU A 249 -20.82 18.55 -18.86
CA LEU A 249 -20.44 17.98 -17.55
C LEU A 249 -21.38 18.36 -16.41
N LYS A 250 -21.96 19.56 -16.43
CA LYS A 250 -22.89 20.01 -15.39
C LYS A 250 -24.17 19.19 -15.42
N GLU A 251 -24.71 18.99 -16.62
CA GLU A 251 -25.88 18.17 -16.88
C GLU A 251 -25.63 16.72 -16.49
N MET A 252 -24.45 16.19 -16.81
CA MET A 252 -24.05 14.84 -16.43
C MET A 252 -23.93 14.65 -14.90
N VAL A 253 -23.39 15.64 -14.18
CA VAL A 253 -23.33 15.64 -12.70
C VAL A 253 -24.74 15.64 -12.12
N GLN A 254 -25.63 16.51 -12.60
CA GLN A 254 -27.02 16.57 -12.16
C GLN A 254 -27.77 15.24 -12.44
N CYS A 255 -27.56 14.66 -13.61
CA CYS A 255 -28.12 13.36 -13.95
C CYS A 255 -27.68 12.25 -12.98
N ILE A 256 -26.39 12.21 -12.61
CA ILE A 256 -25.88 11.25 -11.61
C ILE A 256 -26.54 11.44 -10.25
N HIS A 257 -26.75 12.67 -9.79
CA HIS A 257 -27.47 12.93 -8.53
C HIS A 257 -28.92 12.45 -8.57
N GLN A 258 -29.59 12.60 -9.72
CA GLN A 258 -30.94 12.06 -9.89
C GLN A 258 -30.93 10.51 -9.91
N ILE A 259 -29.99 9.89 -10.63
CA ILE A 259 -29.82 8.45 -10.63
C ILE A 259 -29.60 7.91 -9.21
N ALA A 260 -28.72 8.55 -8.43
CA ALA A 260 -28.49 8.17 -7.04
C ALA A 260 -29.77 8.28 -6.18
N THR A 261 -30.59 9.32 -6.43
CA THR A 261 -31.88 9.50 -5.75
C THR A 261 -32.87 8.39 -6.10
N VAL A 262 -32.93 7.97 -7.37
CA VAL A 262 -33.77 6.86 -7.81
C VAL A 262 -33.28 5.54 -7.17
N CYS A 263 -31.99 5.25 -7.22
CA CYS A 263 -31.42 4.06 -6.58
C CYS A 263 -31.75 4.00 -5.07
N ALA A 264 -31.63 5.10 -4.36
CA ALA A 264 -31.95 5.18 -2.92
C ALA A 264 -33.43 4.88 -2.64
N ARG A 265 -34.37 5.30 -3.52
CA ARG A 265 -35.80 5.00 -3.37
C ARG A 265 -36.09 3.50 -3.53
N HIS A 266 -35.38 2.82 -4.40
CA HIS A 266 -35.55 1.40 -4.65
C HIS A 266 -34.72 0.52 -3.68
N GLY A 267 -34.04 1.09 -2.71
CA GLY A 267 -33.18 0.36 -1.77
C GLY A 267 -31.96 -0.27 -2.47
N ALA A 268 -31.65 0.17 -3.69
CA ALA A 268 -30.42 -0.21 -4.37
C ALA A 268 -29.25 0.51 -3.68
N THR A 269 -28.51 -0.21 -2.86
CA THR A 269 -27.39 0.30 -2.06
C THR A 269 -26.09 0.36 -2.87
N ASP A 270 -26.15 0.20 -4.17
CA ASP A 270 -24.98 0.16 -5.04
C ASP A 270 -24.28 1.53 -5.06
N GLY A 271 -23.43 1.75 -4.07
CA GLY A 271 -22.67 2.99 -3.83
C GLY A 271 -21.74 3.42 -4.97
N ASN A 272 -21.78 2.74 -6.11
CA ASN A 272 -20.95 3.05 -7.27
C ASN A 272 -21.49 4.15 -8.17
N VAL A 273 -22.77 4.49 -8.08
CA VAL A 273 -23.42 5.42 -9.02
C VAL A 273 -22.89 6.84 -8.87
N ASN A 274 -22.71 7.32 -7.64
CA ASN A 274 -22.18 8.66 -7.33
C ASN A 274 -20.65 8.74 -7.44
N SER A 275 -20.00 7.74 -8.05
CA SER A 275 -18.55 7.72 -8.06
C SER A 275 -17.98 8.62 -9.16
N MET A 276 -16.94 9.39 -8.84
CA MET A 276 -16.19 10.12 -9.86
C MET A 276 -15.61 9.21 -10.95
N ARG A 277 -15.40 7.91 -10.65
CA ARG A 277 -14.94 6.93 -11.63
C ARG A 277 -16.01 6.64 -12.66
N SER A 278 -17.27 6.42 -12.23
CA SER A 278 -18.38 6.17 -13.12
C SER A 278 -18.63 7.37 -14.04
N LEU A 279 -18.57 8.59 -13.48
CA LEU A 279 -18.70 9.81 -14.27
C LEU A 279 -17.54 9.99 -15.26
N ALA A 280 -16.30 9.75 -14.85
CA ALA A 280 -15.15 9.82 -15.77
C ALA A 280 -15.26 8.80 -16.90
N ASN A 281 -15.66 7.56 -16.59
CA ASN A 281 -15.89 6.52 -17.59
C ASN A 281 -17.02 6.91 -18.56
N TRP A 282 -18.09 7.49 -18.04
CA TRP A 282 -19.20 7.97 -18.87
C TRP A 282 -18.74 9.06 -19.85
N VAL A 283 -18.03 10.06 -19.36
CA VAL A 283 -17.47 11.13 -20.20
C VAL A 283 -16.55 10.58 -21.28
N GLN A 284 -15.62 9.70 -20.93
CA GLN A 284 -14.70 9.11 -21.90
C GLN A 284 -15.43 8.26 -22.94
N ALA A 285 -16.38 7.42 -22.51
CA ALA A 285 -17.19 6.62 -23.43
C ALA A 285 -18.05 7.49 -24.34
N GLY A 286 -18.70 8.54 -23.80
CA GLY A 286 -19.51 9.48 -24.56
C GLY A 286 -18.72 10.21 -25.65
N MET A 287 -17.52 10.70 -25.30
CA MET A 287 -16.61 11.35 -26.26
C MET A 287 -16.18 10.41 -27.40
N LEU A 288 -15.95 9.12 -27.09
CA LEU A 288 -15.51 8.14 -28.09
C LEU A 288 -16.64 7.66 -29.00
N ILE A 289 -17.85 7.53 -28.46
CA ILE A 289 -19.02 6.99 -29.17
C ILE A 289 -19.78 8.12 -29.90
N GLY A 290 -19.67 9.36 -29.42
CA GLY A 290 -20.47 10.50 -29.88
C GLY A 290 -21.92 10.47 -29.40
N ASP A 291 -22.24 9.64 -28.39
CA ASP A 291 -23.58 9.44 -27.84
C ASP A 291 -23.48 9.23 -26.32
N TYR A 292 -23.78 10.28 -25.57
CA TYR A 292 -23.69 10.27 -24.10
C TYR A 292 -24.81 9.47 -23.45
N VAL A 293 -26.00 9.38 -24.08
CA VAL A 293 -27.09 8.57 -23.54
C VAL A 293 -26.74 7.08 -23.62
N LYS A 294 -26.25 6.63 -24.77
CA LYS A 294 -25.82 5.25 -24.95
C LYS A 294 -24.60 4.91 -24.07
N ALA A 295 -23.68 5.82 -23.90
CA ALA A 295 -22.53 5.64 -23.02
C ALA A 295 -22.96 5.48 -21.56
N ALA A 296 -23.97 6.22 -21.09
CA ALA A 296 -24.53 6.11 -19.75
C ALA A 296 -25.07 4.72 -19.45
N GLU A 297 -25.73 4.07 -20.41
CA GLU A 297 -26.26 2.71 -20.25
C GLU A 297 -25.17 1.72 -19.82
N TRP A 298 -23.98 1.84 -20.39
CA TRP A 298 -22.88 0.92 -20.13
C TRP A 298 -22.02 1.27 -18.92
N THR A 299 -21.88 2.58 -18.62
CA THR A 299 -20.93 3.05 -17.63
C THR A 299 -21.56 3.43 -16.30
N VAL A 300 -22.87 3.75 -16.31
CA VAL A 300 -23.60 4.20 -15.12
C VAL A 300 -24.78 3.28 -14.82
N VAL A 301 -25.73 3.16 -15.73
CA VAL A 301 -26.99 2.43 -15.51
C VAL A 301 -26.75 0.95 -15.25
N SER A 302 -25.92 0.29 -16.07
CA SER A 302 -25.60 -1.14 -15.89
C SER A 302 -24.86 -1.47 -14.60
N GLY A 303 -24.12 -0.50 -14.05
CA GLY A 303 -23.41 -0.64 -12.77
C GLY A 303 -24.23 -0.22 -11.55
N ALA A 304 -25.37 0.43 -11.77
CA ALA A 304 -26.20 0.97 -10.70
C ALA A 304 -27.08 -0.08 -10.02
N THR A 305 -27.64 -0.99 -10.81
CA THR A 305 -28.54 -2.02 -10.30
C THR A 305 -28.66 -3.20 -11.26
N SER A 306 -28.94 -4.39 -10.72
CA SER A 306 -29.32 -5.58 -11.50
C SER A 306 -30.81 -5.70 -11.71
N ASP A 307 -31.64 -4.90 -11.00
CA ASP A 307 -33.08 -4.95 -11.09
C ASP A 307 -33.59 -4.34 -12.41
N PRO A 308 -34.40 -5.08 -13.25
CA PRO A 308 -34.83 -4.61 -14.56
C PRO A 308 -35.77 -3.41 -14.51
N GLU A 309 -36.60 -3.29 -13.47
CA GLU A 309 -37.58 -2.19 -13.35
C GLU A 309 -36.84 -0.90 -13.02
N THR A 310 -35.97 -0.93 -12.02
CA THR A 310 -35.12 0.19 -11.67
C THR A 310 -34.23 0.61 -12.82
N ARG A 311 -33.63 -0.34 -13.56
CA ARG A 311 -32.86 -0.05 -14.78
C ARG A 311 -33.67 0.75 -15.81
N THR A 312 -34.90 0.35 -16.05
CA THR A 312 -35.77 1.04 -17.02
C THR A 312 -36.06 2.49 -16.59
N GLU A 313 -36.23 2.71 -15.27
CA GLU A 313 -36.41 4.07 -14.72
C GLU A 313 -35.14 4.90 -14.85
N LEU A 314 -33.96 4.31 -14.57
CA LEU A 314 -32.66 4.98 -14.73
C LEU A 314 -32.41 5.36 -16.21
N SER A 315 -32.67 4.47 -17.15
CA SER A 315 -32.53 4.77 -18.58
C SER A 315 -33.43 5.91 -19.02
N ARG A 316 -34.66 5.96 -18.52
CA ARG A 316 -35.56 7.10 -18.76
C ARG A 316 -35.03 8.40 -18.13
N THR A 317 -34.46 8.30 -16.93
CA THR A 317 -33.86 9.48 -16.25
C THR A 317 -32.74 10.05 -17.10
N VAL A 318 -31.84 9.21 -17.62
CA VAL A 318 -30.78 9.63 -18.54
C VAL A 318 -31.33 10.26 -19.82
N ALA A 319 -32.34 9.65 -20.43
CA ALA A 319 -32.95 10.13 -21.70
C ALA A 319 -33.66 11.49 -21.56
N ASN A 320 -33.99 11.91 -20.35
CA ASN A 320 -34.61 13.25 -20.08
C ASN A 320 -33.61 14.40 -20.13
N TYR A 321 -32.31 14.12 -20.17
CA TYR A 321 -31.27 15.12 -20.33
C TYR A 321 -30.89 15.30 -21.79
N SER A 322 -30.53 16.52 -22.16
CA SER A 322 -29.92 16.85 -23.44
C SER A 322 -28.42 16.99 -23.26
N PHE A 323 -27.67 15.99 -23.72
CA PHE A 323 -26.19 15.98 -23.62
C PHE A 323 -25.55 16.40 -24.93
#